data_b46e9986b157217ea4f47b64fed86345
#
_entry.id   b46e9986b157217ea4f47b64fed86345
#
_cell.length_a   1.000
_cell.length_b   1.000
_cell.length_c   1.000
_cell.angle_alpha   90.00
_cell.angle_beta   90.00
_cell.angle_gamma   90.00
#
_symmetry.space_group_name_H-M   'P 1'
#
loop_
_entity.id
_entity.type
_entity.pdbx_description
1 polymer ?
#
loop_
_entity_poly.entity_id
_entity_poly.type
_entity_poly.pdbx_seq_one_letter_code
_entity_poly.pdbx_strand_id
1 'polypeptide(L)'
;MIAPTVAHLSFMRDDGQPLDFVPGQFIQVHFVYADGTPTKRSYSLATIHDHAMGPGEAVEIAVSYVPGGAATALFEGLALGDHVQASGPFGRFCLLPQDSNRRYLLIGTGTGVTPYRSMLPLLERAIAERGVEVVLLLGARTPAELLYSDDFRAFAQAHPQFRFVPCFSRELPAPGDPHAHADVRHGYVQQFIGEFAPNADDIAYLCGNPDMVDAAFEALKGFGLPVPRIRREKYVSSK
;
A
#
# COMPACT_ATOMS: atom_id res chain seq x y z
N MET A 1 -13.95 4.46 -8.75
CA MET A 1 -13.80 4.43 -7.28
C MET A 1 -13.60 2.99 -6.83
N ILE A 2 -12.65 2.72 -5.97
CA ILE A 2 -12.39 1.38 -5.38
C ILE A 2 -12.80 1.32 -3.90
N ALA A 3 -13.15 2.45 -3.33
CA ALA A 3 -13.78 2.61 -2.01
C ALA A 3 -14.58 3.93 -2.01
N PRO A 4 -15.42 4.20 -1.00
CA PRO A 4 -16.28 5.38 -0.97
C PRO A 4 -15.55 6.72 -1.18
N THR A 5 -14.28 6.81 -0.75
CA THR A 5 -13.46 8.03 -0.85
C THR A 5 -12.11 7.78 -1.51
N VAL A 6 -11.92 6.65 -2.20
CA VAL A 6 -10.64 6.33 -2.85
C VAL A 6 -10.86 6.01 -4.32
N ALA A 7 -10.21 6.77 -5.18
CA ALA A 7 -10.11 6.47 -6.61
C ALA A 7 -8.84 5.67 -6.91
N HIS A 8 -8.96 4.74 -7.86
CA HIS A 8 -7.83 4.12 -8.54
C HIS A 8 -7.71 4.76 -9.91
N LEU A 9 -6.55 5.31 -10.23
CA LEU A 9 -6.29 6.05 -11.46
C LEU A 9 -5.10 5.44 -12.20
N SER A 10 -5.22 5.36 -13.51
CA SER A 10 -4.19 4.85 -14.42
C SER A 10 -3.71 5.98 -15.33
N PHE A 11 -2.41 6.12 -15.46
CA PHE A 11 -1.76 7.14 -16.29
C PHE A 11 -0.73 6.51 -17.22
N MET A 12 -0.64 7.02 -18.43
CA MET A 12 0.44 6.71 -19.38
C MET A 12 1.30 7.96 -19.59
N ARG A 13 2.56 7.76 -19.92
CA ARG A 13 3.44 8.89 -20.29
C ARG A 13 3.11 9.36 -21.71
N ASP A 14 3.05 10.68 -21.90
CA ASP A 14 2.75 11.29 -23.20
C ASP A 14 3.87 11.07 -24.21
N ASP A 15 5.13 10.93 -23.73
CA ASP A 15 6.30 10.71 -24.57
C ASP A 15 6.43 9.23 -25.03
N GLY A 16 5.48 8.37 -24.62
CA GLY A 16 5.47 6.94 -24.96
C GLY A 16 6.62 6.14 -24.35
N GLN A 17 7.46 6.76 -23.51
CA GLN A 17 8.55 6.05 -22.84
C GLN A 17 8.01 5.29 -21.62
N PRO A 18 8.63 4.16 -21.24
CA PRO A 18 8.25 3.46 -20.02
C PRO A 18 8.56 4.31 -18.78
N LEU A 19 7.80 4.08 -17.71
CA LEU A 19 8.16 4.53 -16.38
C LEU A 19 8.74 3.34 -15.60
N ASP A 20 10.05 3.12 -15.71
CA ASP A 20 10.72 2.10 -14.90
C ASP A 20 10.70 2.51 -13.43
N PHE A 21 10.15 1.64 -12.59
CA PHE A 21 10.12 1.85 -11.14
C PHE A 21 10.35 0.55 -10.38
N VAL A 22 10.82 0.70 -9.15
CA VAL A 22 10.90 -0.43 -8.20
C VAL A 22 9.62 -0.44 -7.37
N PRO A 23 8.92 -1.59 -7.23
CA PRO A 23 7.75 -1.71 -6.37
C PRO A 23 7.97 -1.16 -4.96
N GLY A 24 7.05 -0.27 -4.54
CA GLY A 24 7.19 0.51 -3.32
C GLY A 24 7.62 1.97 -3.52
N GLN A 25 8.03 2.35 -4.74
CA GLN A 25 8.28 3.75 -5.09
C GLN A 25 6.98 4.52 -5.33
N PHE A 26 7.10 5.85 -5.39
CA PHE A 26 6.01 6.79 -5.61
C PHE A 26 6.34 7.81 -6.69
N ILE A 27 5.31 8.45 -7.24
CA ILE A 27 5.40 9.65 -8.06
C ILE A 27 4.89 10.87 -7.30
N GLN A 28 5.33 12.07 -7.71
CA GLN A 28 4.80 13.34 -7.24
C GLN A 28 3.99 13.99 -8.35
N VAL A 29 2.69 14.17 -8.14
CA VAL A 29 1.81 14.92 -9.03
C VAL A 29 1.87 16.39 -8.65
N HIS A 30 2.12 17.25 -9.63
CA HIS A 30 2.28 18.70 -9.47
C HIS A 30 0.97 19.40 -9.85
N PHE A 31 0.58 20.39 -9.06
CA PHE A 31 -0.59 21.22 -9.32
C PHE A 31 -0.45 22.57 -8.60
N VAL A 32 -1.47 23.41 -8.69
CA VAL A 32 -1.51 24.71 -8.01
C VAL A 32 -2.70 24.78 -7.07
N TYR A 33 -2.55 25.49 -5.97
CA TYR A 33 -3.68 25.89 -5.13
C TYR A 33 -4.56 26.95 -5.83
N ALA A 34 -5.72 27.23 -5.28
CA ALA A 34 -6.62 28.23 -5.82
C ALA A 34 -6.00 29.65 -5.91
N ASP A 35 -5.04 29.96 -5.07
CA ASP A 35 -4.26 31.20 -5.09
C ASP A 35 -3.10 31.23 -6.11
N GLY A 36 -2.93 30.17 -6.88
CA GLY A 36 -1.85 30.00 -7.85
C GLY A 36 -0.53 29.48 -7.26
N THR A 37 -0.47 29.21 -5.97
CA THR A 37 0.76 28.69 -5.34
C THR A 37 1.04 27.26 -5.81
N PRO A 38 2.24 26.98 -6.38
CA PRO A 38 2.60 25.63 -6.79
C PRO A 38 2.70 24.66 -5.61
N THR A 39 2.24 23.45 -5.81
CA THR A 39 2.30 22.38 -4.82
C THR A 39 2.46 21.03 -5.49
N LYS A 40 2.66 19.99 -4.69
CA LYS A 40 2.70 18.59 -5.16
C LYS A 40 2.27 17.64 -4.07
N ARG A 41 1.81 16.46 -4.48
CA ARG A 41 1.48 15.34 -3.58
C ARG A 41 2.11 14.07 -4.09
N SER A 42 2.57 13.24 -3.14
CA SER A 42 3.18 11.95 -3.42
C SER A 42 2.11 10.85 -3.41
N TYR A 43 2.19 9.97 -4.40
CA TYR A 43 1.31 8.81 -4.56
C TYR A 43 2.15 7.58 -4.84
N SER A 44 2.08 6.58 -3.97
CA SER A 44 2.77 5.31 -4.18
C SER A 44 2.17 4.60 -5.39
N LEU A 45 3.03 3.98 -6.18
CA LEU A 45 2.64 3.22 -7.35
C LEU A 45 1.95 1.93 -6.92
N ALA A 46 0.77 1.68 -7.50
CA ALA A 46 -0.08 0.53 -7.24
C ALA A 46 0.09 -0.58 -8.29
N THR A 47 0.77 -0.27 -9.39
CA THR A 47 0.90 -1.15 -10.56
C THR A 47 1.54 -2.47 -10.18
N ILE A 48 0.88 -3.57 -10.58
CA ILE A 48 1.44 -4.92 -10.52
C ILE A 48 2.11 -5.20 -11.87
N HIS A 49 3.41 -5.47 -11.85
CA HIS A 49 4.14 -5.90 -13.04
C HIS A 49 5.28 -6.87 -12.64
N ASP A 50 5.49 -7.87 -13.45
CA ASP A 50 6.52 -8.92 -13.28
C ASP A 50 7.67 -8.80 -14.29
N HIS A 51 7.61 -7.77 -15.15
CA HIS A 51 8.54 -7.48 -16.24
C HIS A 51 8.94 -6.01 -16.22
N ALA A 52 9.94 -5.61 -17.01
CA ALA A 52 10.26 -4.21 -17.23
C ALA A 52 9.11 -3.52 -17.97
N MET A 53 8.65 -2.39 -17.44
CA MET A 53 7.57 -1.61 -18.06
C MET A 53 7.93 -1.23 -19.50
N GLY A 54 7.02 -1.49 -20.42
CA GLY A 54 7.17 -1.15 -21.84
C GLY A 54 6.60 0.23 -22.21
N PRO A 55 6.90 0.73 -23.39
CA PRO A 55 6.25 1.93 -23.91
C PRO A 55 4.73 1.80 -23.95
N GLY A 56 4.02 2.81 -23.46
CA GLY A 56 2.56 2.84 -23.46
C GLY A 56 1.90 2.01 -22.34
N GLU A 57 2.67 1.38 -21.45
CA GLU A 57 2.11 0.76 -20.26
C GLU A 57 1.73 1.79 -19.20
N ALA A 58 0.57 1.58 -18.56
CA ALA A 58 0.04 2.50 -17.56
C ALA A 58 0.65 2.27 -16.19
N VAL A 59 0.89 3.35 -15.47
CA VAL A 59 1.14 3.32 -14.03
C VAL A 59 -0.13 3.66 -13.27
N GLU A 60 -0.31 3.03 -12.12
CA GLU A 60 -1.51 3.10 -11.32
C GLU A 60 -1.23 3.70 -9.96
N ILE A 61 -2.14 4.54 -9.46
CA ILE A 61 -2.09 5.12 -8.11
C ILE A 61 -3.45 5.02 -7.43
N ALA A 62 -3.46 4.99 -6.11
CA ALA A 62 -4.67 5.17 -5.30
C ALA A 62 -4.69 6.57 -4.68
N VAL A 63 -5.77 7.29 -4.90
CA VAL A 63 -5.96 8.66 -4.41
C VAL A 63 -7.09 8.70 -3.39
N SER A 64 -6.78 9.06 -2.15
CA SER A 64 -7.81 9.35 -1.15
C SER A 64 -8.36 10.76 -1.36
N TYR A 65 -9.67 10.88 -1.54
CA TYR A 65 -10.37 12.15 -1.64
C TYR A 65 -10.63 12.73 -0.25
N VAL A 66 -10.10 13.92 -0.03
CA VAL A 66 -10.26 14.68 1.21
C VAL A 66 -11.16 15.88 0.92
N PRO A 67 -12.31 16.03 1.60
CA PRO A 67 -13.20 17.16 1.39
C PRO A 67 -12.47 18.52 1.48
N GLY A 68 -12.59 19.33 0.44
CA GLY A 68 -11.90 20.62 0.33
C GLY A 68 -10.40 20.55 0.04
N GLY A 69 -9.86 19.37 -0.21
CA GLY A 69 -8.47 19.19 -0.58
C GLY A 69 -8.17 19.58 -2.03
N ALA A 70 -7.08 20.34 -2.27
CA ALA A 70 -6.72 20.78 -3.62
C ALA A 70 -6.39 19.61 -4.57
N ALA A 71 -5.77 18.56 -4.07
CA ALA A 71 -5.55 17.34 -4.86
C ALA A 71 -6.87 16.63 -5.20
N THR A 72 -7.85 16.62 -4.28
CA THR A 72 -9.18 16.09 -4.55
C THR A 72 -9.84 16.85 -5.69
N ALA A 73 -9.84 18.19 -5.64
CA ALA A 73 -10.40 19.01 -6.71
C ALA A 73 -9.73 18.76 -8.07
N LEU A 74 -8.39 18.56 -8.09
CA LEU A 74 -7.68 18.18 -9.31
C LEU A 74 -8.21 16.85 -9.86
N PHE A 75 -8.18 15.78 -9.06
CA PHE A 75 -8.48 14.43 -9.57
C PHE A 75 -9.96 14.19 -9.85
N GLU A 76 -10.87 14.85 -9.11
CA GLU A 76 -12.31 14.82 -9.42
C GLU A 76 -12.65 15.57 -10.72
N GLY A 77 -11.84 16.55 -11.09
CA GLY A 77 -12.00 17.31 -12.33
C GLY A 77 -11.46 16.64 -13.58
N LEU A 78 -10.69 15.55 -13.45
CA LEU A 78 -10.09 14.88 -14.60
C LEU A 78 -11.11 14.05 -15.38
N ALA A 79 -11.11 14.24 -16.69
CA ALA A 79 -11.75 13.35 -17.65
C ALA A 79 -10.73 12.39 -18.26
N LEU A 80 -11.24 11.36 -18.93
CA LEU A 80 -10.39 10.43 -19.67
C LEU A 80 -9.63 11.15 -20.78
N GLY A 81 -8.32 11.02 -20.79
CA GLY A 81 -7.42 11.70 -21.74
C GLY A 81 -6.85 13.03 -21.23
N ASP A 82 -7.27 13.51 -20.07
CA ASP A 82 -6.66 14.69 -19.45
C ASP A 82 -5.24 14.40 -18.95
N HIS A 83 -4.44 15.45 -18.83
CA HIS A 83 -3.02 15.37 -18.48
C HIS A 83 -2.75 15.88 -17.07
N VAL A 84 -1.85 15.23 -16.38
CA VAL A 84 -1.27 15.71 -15.12
C VAL A 84 0.26 15.80 -15.23
N GLN A 85 0.84 16.80 -14.61
CA GLN A 85 2.30 16.89 -14.53
C GLN A 85 2.77 16.05 -13.33
N ALA A 86 3.72 15.16 -13.57
CA ALA A 86 4.29 14.32 -12.51
C ALA A 86 5.83 14.27 -12.62
N SER A 87 6.46 13.93 -11.52
CA SER A 87 7.88 13.62 -11.43
C SER A 87 8.11 12.37 -10.61
N GLY A 88 9.20 11.67 -10.89
CA GLY A 88 9.55 10.41 -10.24
C GLY A 88 10.13 9.38 -11.24
N PRO A 89 10.22 8.11 -10.82
CA PRO A 89 9.85 7.55 -9.51
C PRO A 89 10.83 7.94 -8.40
N PHE A 90 10.33 8.04 -7.16
CA PHE A 90 11.10 8.33 -5.96
C PHE A 90 10.80 7.32 -4.86
N GLY A 91 11.60 7.35 -3.78
CA GLY A 91 11.34 6.55 -2.58
C GLY A 91 12.27 5.36 -2.42
N ARG A 92 12.33 4.85 -1.18
CA ARG A 92 13.17 3.71 -0.78
C ARG A 92 12.38 2.67 0.03
N PHE A 93 11.08 2.77 0.02
CA PHE A 93 10.19 1.82 0.68
C PHE A 93 9.99 0.56 -0.16
N CYS A 94 11.09 -0.07 -0.55
CA CYS A 94 11.15 -1.20 -1.46
C CYS A 94 11.68 -2.46 -0.75
N LEU A 95 11.32 -3.64 -1.25
CA LEU A 95 11.98 -4.88 -0.86
C LEU A 95 13.43 -4.83 -1.34
N LEU A 96 14.37 -5.19 -0.47
CA LEU A 96 15.78 -5.09 -0.81
C LEU A 96 16.33 -6.46 -1.22
N PRO A 97 17.13 -6.54 -2.30
CA PRO A 97 17.71 -7.79 -2.77
C PRO A 97 18.57 -8.53 -1.72
N GLN A 98 19.19 -7.74 -0.81
CA GLN A 98 20.03 -8.28 0.27
C GLN A 98 19.26 -8.72 1.53
N ASP A 99 17.94 -8.63 1.53
CA ASP A 99 17.13 -9.06 2.67
C ASP A 99 17.29 -10.57 2.91
N SER A 100 17.68 -10.93 4.12
CA SER A 100 17.91 -12.31 4.57
C SER A 100 16.94 -12.75 5.66
N ASN A 101 15.73 -12.19 5.65
CA ASN A 101 14.68 -12.47 6.61
C ASN A 101 14.00 -13.82 6.32
N ARG A 102 13.43 -14.41 7.38
CA ARG A 102 12.54 -15.55 7.27
C ARG A 102 11.12 -15.13 6.88
N ARG A 103 10.68 -13.97 7.35
CA ARG A 103 9.32 -13.48 7.14
C ARG A 103 9.26 -11.98 6.92
N TYR A 104 8.32 -11.54 6.06
CA TYR A 104 7.90 -10.14 5.95
C TYR A 104 6.59 -9.92 6.71
N LEU A 105 6.55 -8.86 7.54
CA LEU A 105 5.36 -8.34 8.18
C LEU A 105 4.97 -7.03 7.50
N LEU A 106 3.93 -7.06 6.68
CA LEU A 106 3.39 -5.90 5.97
C LEU A 106 2.20 -5.37 6.75
N ILE A 107 2.28 -4.15 7.26
CA ILE A 107 1.26 -3.58 8.13
C ILE A 107 0.83 -2.24 7.53
N GLY A 108 -0.43 -2.13 7.13
CA GLY A 108 -0.92 -0.94 6.43
C GLY A 108 -2.34 -0.55 6.77
N THR A 109 -2.69 0.70 6.46
CA THR A 109 -4.06 1.23 6.56
C THR A 109 -4.39 2.11 5.37
N GLY A 110 -5.62 2.01 4.88
CA GLY A 110 -6.10 2.80 3.75
C GLY A 110 -5.19 2.69 2.52
N THR A 111 -4.89 3.82 1.88
CA THR A 111 -4.00 3.84 0.71
C THR A 111 -2.55 3.46 1.00
N GLY A 112 -2.15 3.32 2.26
CA GLY A 112 -0.85 2.76 2.64
C GLY A 112 -0.65 1.30 2.22
N VAL A 113 -1.69 0.62 1.74
CA VAL A 113 -1.59 -0.72 1.14
C VAL A 113 -1.05 -0.69 -0.29
N THR A 114 -1.09 0.45 -0.95
CA THR A 114 -0.70 0.62 -2.38
C THR A 114 0.68 0.08 -2.70
N PRO A 115 1.76 0.39 -1.94
CA PRO A 115 3.08 -0.19 -2.20
C PRO A 115 3.10 -1.72 -2.03
N TYR A 116 2.30 -2.29 -1.14
CA TYR A 116 2.26 -3.75 -0.97
C TYR A 116 1.62 -4.45 -2.16
N ARG A 117 0.62 -3.81 -2.79
CA ARG A 117 0.04 -4.32 -4.05
C ARG A 117 1.10 -4.40 -5.14
N SER A 118 1.86 -3.35 -5.34
CA SER A 118 2.93 -3.35 -6.34
C SER A 118 4.06 -4.34 -6.04
N MET A 119 4.27 -4.68 -4.76
CA MET A 119 5.30 -5.65 -4.34
C MET A 119 4.91 -7.12 -4.58
N LEU A 120 3.66 -7.45 -4.92
CA LEU A 120 3.20 -8.85 -5.03
C LEU A 120 4.10 -9.71 -5.92
N PRO A 121 4.55 -9.30 -7.13
CA PRO A 121 5.45 -10.11 -7.94
C PRO A 121 6.83 -10.36 -7.29
N LEU A 122 7.33 -9.39 -6.54
CA LEU A 122 8.60 -9.56 -5.80
C LEU A 122 8.44 -10.48 -4.59
N LEU A 123 7.29 -10.44 -3.93
CA LEU A 123 6.94 -11.35 -2.83
C LEU A 123 6.77 -12.78 -3.34
N GLU A 124 6.11 -12.98 -4.49
CA GLU A 124 6.01 -14.28 -5.14
C GLU A 124 7.40 -14.89 -5.41
N ARG A 125 8.29 -14.09 -5.98
CA ARG A 125 9.67 -14.48 -6.24
C ARG A 125 10.41 -14.84 -4.95
N ALA A 126 10.28 -14.01 -3.91
CA ALA A 126 10.88 -14.26 -2.61
C ALA A 126 10.35 -15.54 -1.92
N ILE A 127 9.05 -15.82 -2.06
CA ILE A 127 8.42 -17.06 -1.59
C ILE A 127 9.00 -18.26 -2.36
N ALA A 128 9.04 -18.19 -3.69
CA ALA A 128 9.54 -19.29 -4.53
C ALA A 128 11.03 -19.60 -4.32
N GLU A 129 11.86 -18.56 -4.23
CA GLU A 129 13.32 -18.71 -4.17
C GLU A 129 13.85 -18.97 -2.75
N ARG A 130 13.23 -18.37 -1.73
CA ARG A 130 13.74 -18.38 -0.35
C ARG A 130 12.81 -19.04 0.66
N GLY A 131 11.57 -19.39 0.25
CA GLY A 131 10.58 -19.96 1.15
C GLY A 131 10.13 -18.99 2.26
N VAL A 132 10.20 -17.67 2.02
CA VAL A 132 9.81 -16.69 3.04
C VAL A 132 8.31 -16.75 3.32
N GLU A 133 7.95 -16.50 4.57
CA GLU A 133 6.55 -16.24 4.96
C GLU A 133 6.22 -14.76 4.78
N VAL A 134 4.98 -14.45 4.48
CA VAL A 134 4.48 -13.08 4.40
C VAL A 134 3.18 -12.96 5.17
N VAL A 135 3.06 -11.97 6.03
CA VAL A 135 1.81 -11.62 6.72
C VAL A 135 1.45 -10.19 6.35
N LEU A 136 0.28 -10.01 5.75
CA LEU A 136 -0.30 -8.69 5.49
C LEU A 136 -1.44 -8.40 6.47
N LEU A 137 -1.20 -7.49 7.42
CA LEU A 137 -2.21 -6.90 8.30
C LEU A 137 -2.71 -5.60 7.64
N LEU A 138 -3.95 -5.59 7.18
CA LEU A 138 -4.54 -4.43 6.52
C LEU A 138 -5.74 -3.89 7.29
N GLY A 139 -5.60 -2.67 7.81
CA GLY A 139 -6.63 -1.96 8.56
C GLY A 139 -7.55 -1.14 7.67
N ALA A 140 -8.86 -1.30 7.88
CA ALA A 140 -9.90 -0.45 7.36
C ALA A 140 -10.91 -0.12 8.47
N ARG A 141 -11.80 0.85 8.26
CA ARG A 141 -12.89 1.11 9.22
C ARG A 141 -14.02 0.12 9.02
N THR A 142 -14.38 -0.13 7.77
CA THR A 142 -15.47 -0.99 7.34
C THR A 142 -15.03 -1.85 6.15
N PRO A 143 -15.75 -2.94 5.80
CA PRO A 143 -15.45 -3.76 4.62
C PRO A 143 -15.42 -2.95 3.32
N ALA A 144 -16.32 -1.97 3.16
CA ALA A 144 -16.38 -1.10 1.97
C ALA A 144 -15.13 -0.23 1.76
N GLU A 145 -14.29 -0.08 2.80
CA GLU A 145 -13.04 0.70 2.74
C GLU A 145 -11.78 -0.18 2.57
N LEU A 146 -11.94 -1.50 2.50
CA LEU A 146 -10.82 -2.43 2.34
C LEU A 146 -10.33 -2.44 0.89
N LEU A 147 -9.19 -1.81 0.66
CA LEU A 147 -8.63 -1.64 -0.67
C LEU A 147 -7.94 -2.91 -1.17
N TYR A 148 -8.12 -3.22 -2.46
CA TYR A 148 -7.42 -4.29 -3.17
C TYR A 148 -7.55 -5.69 -2.55
N SER A 149 -8.61 -5.92 -1.79
CA SER A 149 -8.82 -7.19 -1.09
C SER A 149 -8.86 -8.40 -2.03
N ASP A 150 -9.33 -8.21 -3.26
CA ASP A 150 -9.41 -9.30 -4.25
C ASP A 150 -8.03 -9.73 -4.71
N ASP A 151 -7.12 -8.77 -4.97
CA ASP A 151 -5.73 -9.06 -5.35
C ASP A 151 -5.02 -9.83 -4.23
N PHE A 152 -5.16 -9.40 -2.97
CA PHE A 152 -4.52 -10.06 -1.83
C PHE A 152 -5.13 -11.42 -1.50
N ARG A 153 -6.43 -11.60 -1.68
CA ARG A 153 -7.09 -12.91 -1.51
C ARG A 153 -6.67 -13.89 -2.60
N ALA A 154 -6.66 -13.46 -3.85
CA ALA A 154 -6.18 -14.28 -4.96
C ALA A 154 -4.71 -14.70 -4.73
N PHE A 155 -3.87 -13.77 -4.29
CA PHE A 155 -2.49 -14.06 -3.97
C PHE A 155 -2.35 -15.04 -2.80
N ALA A 156 -3.13 -14.88 -1.73
CA ALA A 156 -3.14 -15.81 -0.60
C ALA A 156 -3.63 -17.23 -0.97
N GLN A 157 -4.56 -17.32 -1.90
CA GLN A 157 -5.03 -18.63 -2.42
C GLN A 157 -3.95 -19.34 -3.24
N ALA A 158 -3.15 -18.58 -3.99
CA ALA A 158 -2.05 -19.14 -4.81
C ALA A 158 -0.80 -19.47 -3.98
N HIS A 159 -0.56 -18.77 -2.87
CA HIS A 159 0.66 -18.86 -2.08
C HIS A 159 0.36 -19.13 -0.60
N PRO A 160 0.41 -20.40 -0.13
CA PRO A 160 0.13 -20.74 1.28
C PRO A 160 1.04 -20.06 2.30
N GLN A 161 2.21 -19.56 1.89
CA GLN A 161 3.12 -18.77 2.72
C GLN A 161 2.67 -17.32 2.92
N PHE A 162 1.70 -16.83 2.13
CA PHE A 162 1.14 -15.49 2.28
C PHE A 162 -0.17 -15.55 3.08
N ARG A 163 -0.22 -14.83 4.18
CA ARG A 163 -1.41 -14.71 5.01
C ARG A 163 -1.97 -13.29 4.95
N PHE A 164 -3.20 -13.14 4.49
CA PHE A 164 -3.94 -11.87 4.44
C PHE A 164 -4.87 -11.75 5.64
N VAL A 165 -4.70 -10.70 6.44
CA VAL A 165 -5.42 -10.46 7.70
C VAL A 165 -6.07 -9.08 7.68
N PRO A 166 -7.30 -8.95 7.18
CA PRO A 166 -8.09 -7.73 7.29
C PRO A 166 -8.45 -7.43 8.75
N CYS A 167 -8.29 -6.16 9.15
CA CYS A 167 -8.63 -5.68 10.48
C CYS A 167 -9.62 -4.52 10.36
N PHE A 168 -10.84 -4.69 10.92
CA PHE A 168 -11.89 -3.68 10.83
C PHE A 168 -12.11 -3.00 12.18
N SER A 169 -11.95 -1.68 12.22
CA SER A 169 -12.01 -0.95 13.49
C SER A 169 -13.42 -0.51 13.89
N ARG A 170 -14.39 -0.54 12.97
CA ARG A 170 -15.77 -0.08 13.23
C ARG A 170 -16.82 -1.14 12.94
N GLU A 171 -16.78 -1.73 11.77
CA GLU A 171 -17.81 -2.64 11.30
C GLU A 171 -17.18 -3.91 10.71
N LEU A 172 -17.63 -5.06 11.17
CA LEU A 172 -17.23 -6.36 10.63
C LEU A 172 -18.06 -6.70 9.38
N PRO A 173 -17.51 -7.50 8.46
CA PRO A 173 -18.28 -8.01 7.33
C PRO A 173 -19.46 -8.85 7.83
N ALA A 174 -20.62 -8.65 7.18
CA ALA A 174 -21.81 -9.43 7.47
C ALA A 174 -21.64 -10.90 7.04
N PRO A 175 -22.41 -11.83 7.62
CA PRO A 175 -22.44 -13.22 7.14
C PRO A 175 -22.74 -13.26 5.62
N GLY A 176 -21.88 -13.92 4.85
CA GLY A 176 -22.00 -14.00 3.40
C GLY A 176 -21.32 -12.86 2.62
N ASP A 177 -20.78 -11.86 3.31
CA ASP A 177 -19.93 -10.85 2.69
C ASP A 177 -18.65 -11.52 2.14
N PRO A 178 -18.19 -11.15 0.93
CA PRO A 178 -16.94 -11.66 0.36
C PRO A 178 -15.71 -11.42 1.26
N HIS A 179 -15.75 -10.45 2.16
CA HIS A 179 -14.67 -10.17 3.11
C HIS A 179 -14.76 -11.01 4.41
N ALA A 180 -15.87 -11.77 4.62
CA ALA A 180 -16.03 -12.59 5.80
C ALA A 180 -15.22 -13.90 5.69
N HIS A 181 -14.09 -13.98 6.41
CA HIS A 181 -13.26 -15.19 6.48
C HIS A 181 -12.55 -15.30 7.85
N ALA A 182 -11.93 -16.46 8.11
CA ALA A 182 -11.39 -16.80 9.44
C ALA A 182 -10.27 -15.85 9.93
N ASP A 183 -9.55 -15.22 9.02
CA ASP A 183 -8.44 -14.31 9.36
C ASP A 183 -8.89 -12.86 9.63
N VAL A 184 -10.18 -12.53 9.53
CA VAL A 184 -10.70 -11.20 9.86
C VAL A 184 -10.54 -10.92 11.37
N ARG A 185 -10.14 -9.69 11.69
CA ARG A 185 -10.01 -9.20 13.07
C ARG A 185 -10.89 -7.96 13.29
N HIS A 186 -11.40 -7.81 14.52
CA HIS A 186 -12.12 -6.61 14.93
C HIS A 186 -11.24 -5.75 15.82
N GLY A 187 -10.77 -4.64 15.29
CA GLY A 187 -9.88 -3.69 15.99
C GLY A 187 -8.85 -3.06 15.08
N TYR A 188 -7.88 -2.38 15.68
CA TYR A 188 -6.77 -1.75 14.98
C TYR A 188 -5.64 -2.75 14.73
N VAL A 189 -4.98 -2.67 13.57
CA VAL A 189 -3.93 -3.61 13.14
C VAL A 189 -2.83 -3.84 14.17
N GLN A 190 -2.42 -2.81 14.88
CA GLN A 190 -1.35 -2.90 15.88
C GLN A 190 -1.71 -3.80 17.08
N GLN A 191 -2.98 -4.05 17.34
CA GLN A 191 -3.45 -4.94 18.41
C GLN A 191 -3.17 -6.41 18.11
N PHE A 192 -3.04 -6.76 16.82
CA PHE A 192 -2.91 -8.15 16.36
C PHE A 192 -1.47 -8.52 15.97
N ILE A 193 -0.53 -7.59 16.02
CA ILE A 193 0.88 -7.83 15.69
C ILE A 193 1.46 -8.98 16.53
N GLY A 194 1.11 -9.03 17.81
CA GLY A 194 1.59 -10.06 18.75
C GLY A 194 1.14 -11.47 18.43
N GLU A 195 0.02 -11.67 17.70
CA GLU A 195 -0.46 -13.00 17.28
C GLU A 195 0.55 -13.73 16.36
N PHE A 196 1.42 -12.96 15.70
CA PHE A 196 2.43 -13.47 14.78
C PHE A 196 3.80 -13.65 15.43
N ALA A 197 3.93 -13.41 16.74
CA ALA A 197 5.18 -13.54 17.49
C ALA A 197 6.39 -12.97 16.73
N PRO A 198 6.42 -11.65 16.46
CA PRO A 198 7.52 -11.02 15.73
C PRO A 198 8.86 -11.24 16.44
N ASN A 199 9.94 -11.40 15.68
CA ASN A 199 11.26 -11.61 16.22
C ASN A 199 12.36 -11.01 15.34
N ALA A 200 13.63 -11.16 15.73
CA ALA A 200 14.76 -10.54 15.05
C ALA A 200 15.00 -11.04 13.61
N ASP A 201 14.42 -12.19 13.21
CA ASP A 201 14.55 -12.73 11.85
C ASP A 201 13.51 -12.17 10.88
N ASP A 202 12.56 -11.37 11.36
CA ASP A 202 11.55 -10.73 10.53
C ASP A 202 12.03 -9.39 9.97
N ILE A 203 11.40 -8.94 8.89
CA ILE A 203 11.45 -7.55 8.42
C ILE A 203 10.02 -7.04 8.34
N ALA A 204 9.77 -5.87 8.94
CA ALA A 204 8.48 -5.22 8.92
C ALA A 204 8.46 -4.00 8.00
N TYR A 205 7.36 -3.82 7.30
CA TYR A 205 7.02 -2.64 6.52
C TYR A 205 5.74 -2.04 7.07
N LEU A 206 5.77 -0.76 7.44
CA LEU A 206 4.66 -0.01 8.03
C LEU A 206 4.29 1.15 7.10
N CYS A 207 3.05 1.20 6.61
CA CYS A 207 2.64 2.25 5.69
C CYS A 207 1.19 2.70 5.91
N GLY A 208 0.95 4.01 5.88
CA GLY A 208 -0.37 4.61 5.99
C GLY A 208 -0.51 5.65 7.09
N ASN A 209 -1.58 5.57 7.88
CA ASN A 209 -1.88 6.53 8.94
C ASN A 209 -0.70 6.70 9.91
N PRO A 210 -0.26 7.95 10.20
CA PRO A 210 0.90 8.21 11.07
C PRO A 210 0.81 7.58 12.46
N ASP A 211 -0.36 7.65 13.10
CA ASP A 211 -0.56 7.10 14.46
C ASP A 211 -0.48 5.56 14.45
N MET A 212 -1.03 4.92 13.40
CA MET A 212 -0.89 3.47 13.20
C MET A 212 0.59 3.10 13.01
N VAL A 213 1.32 3.83 12.17
CA VAL A 213 2.74 3.55 11.90
C VAL A 213 3.57 3.67 13.18
N ASP A 214 3.33 4.70 14.00
CA ASP A 214 4.05 4.89 15.27
C ASP A 214 3.69 3.80 16.28
N ALA A 215 2.41 3.49 16.46
CA ALA A 215 1.97 2.44 17.38
C ALA A 215 2.50 1.06 16.97
N ALA A 216 2.47 0.72 15.68
CA ALA A 216 3.00 -0.53 15.17
C ALA A 216 4.53 -0.60 15.32
N PHE A 217 5.24 0.51 15.10
CA PHE A 217 6.68 0.59 15.29
C PHE A 217 7.09 0.31 16.75
N GLU A 218 6.42 0.94 17.70
CA GLU A 218 6.72 0.72 19.13
C GLU A 218 6.34 -0.72 19.56
N ALA A 219 5.23 -1.26 19.06
CA ALA A 219 4.86 -2.65 19.32
C ALA A 219 5.93 -3.63 18.82
N LEU A 220 6.41 -3.49 17.58
CA LEU A 220 7.43 -4.35 16.99
C LEU A 220 8.76 -4.26 17.74
N LYS A 221 9.17 -3.07 18.18
CA LYS A 221 10.33 -2.90 19.05
C LYS A 221 10.15 -3.63 20.39
N GLY A 222 8.96 -3.55 20.97
CA GLY A 222 8.61 -4.27 22.20
C GLY A 222 8.72 -5.79 22.07
N PHE A 223 8.50 -6.33 20.89
CA PHE A 223 8.73 -7.76 20.55
C PHE A 223 10.19 -8.08 20.20
N GLY A 224 11.10 -7.10 20.24
CA GLY A 224 12.52 -7.31 19.99
C GLY A 224 12.94 -7.23 18.53
N LEU A 225 12.08 -6.72 17.62
CA LEU A 225 12.47 -6.50 16.24
C LEU A 225 13.46 -5.32 16.14
N PRO A 226 14.67 -5.51 15.57
CA PRO A 226 15.66 -4.44 15.47
C PRO A 226 15.17 -3.27 14.60
N VAL A 227 15.41 -2.04 15.03
CA VAL A 227 14.98 -0.81 14.33
C VAL A 227 15.34 -0.79 12.84
N PRO A 228 16.54 -1.21 12.39
CA PRO A 228 16.88 -1.24 10.96
C PRO A 228 16.03 -2.24 10.14
N ARG A 229 15.35 -3.17 10.81
CA ARG A 229 14.43 -4.13 10.18
C ARG A 229 12.98 -3.65 10.17
N ILE A 230 12.70 -2.44 10.66
CA ILE A 230 11.36 -1.82 10.62
C ILE A 230 11.41 -0.64 9.66
N ARG A 231 10.92 -0.85 8.46
CA ARG A 231 10.82 0.16 7.39
C ARG A 231 9.45 0.82 7.45
N ARG A 232 9.40 2.15 7.32
CA ARG A 232 8.15 2.87 7.53
C ARG A 232 7.99 4.06 6.61
N GLU A 233 6.75 4.29 6.20
CA GLU A 233 6.31 5.44 5.42
C GLU A 233 4.98 5.95 5.97
N LYS A 234 4.90 7.24 6.29
CA LYS A 234 3.70 7.87 6.83
C LYS A 234 2.98 8.65 5.76
N TYR A 235 1.69 8.40 5.60
CA TYR A 235 0.85 9.18 4.71
C TYR A 235 0.18 10.31 5.47
N VAL A 236 0.67 11.52 5.27
CA VAL A 236 0.12 12.73 5.89
C VAL A 236 -0.87 13.36 4.92
N SER A 237 -2.16 13.39 5.31
CA SER A 237 -3.15 14.16 4.58
C SER A 237 -2.99 15.64 4.93
N SER A 238 -2.57 16.46 3.96
CA SER A 238 -2.59 17.93 4.09
C SER A 238 -3.79 18.48 3.34
N LYS A 239 -4.53 19.37 4.00
CA LYS A 239 -5.60 20.17 3.39
C LYS A 239 -5.02 21.15 2.39
#